data_47c7ba2a6678aad4fdb3c70b39d38b44
#
_entry.id   47c7ba2a6678aad4fdb3c70b39d38b44
#
_cell.length_a   1.000
_cell.length_b   1.000
_cell.length_c   1.000
_cell.angle_alpha   90.00
_cell.angle_beta   90.00
_cell.angle_gamma   90.00
#
_symmetry.space_group_name_H-M   'P 1'
#
loop_
_entity.id
_entity.type
_entity.pdbx_description
1 polymer ?
#
loop_
_entity_poly.entity_id
_entity_poly.type
_entity_poly.pdbx_seq_one_letter_code
_entity_poly.pdbx_strand_id
1 'polypeptide(L)'
;MIFDKFKVFIPIILANLFLFYFLDTKEIILFFFFEILLILSFIYFIKKNVKTLIKKLPDKKENKDLTLSIYESFIDKLDNPIFIIGKDFKIISQNLKSQEIYEDQSSNDISTIIRDYDFIQNLDEYKKNNEFNRFTWSKNLPDRKIFNTEILNFSEFLIIIITDITNQKLIEEKQTIYLDDLTHELKTPLSTIIGYLETIDFNNYTIEENKNFLKIINSKTFEIKNLIDQILKLSETNIANKEILKINIQEILKSTIASYDNLFKKSGISFQIDIESANNKVTSFTSMELEVVINNLLSNALKYTPKGKTVSLKTKITSKNDLSIIIQDQGIGIPQKDLSRLTERFFRVDQSRNNQTGGHGLGLTIANHILSKNGCVLEISSELGKGSIFKFNLKLS
;
A
#
# COMPACT_ATOMS: atom_id res chain seq x y z
N MET A 1 4.95 -15.62 -36.13
CA MET A 1 5.64 -16.86 -35.72
C MET A 1 6.03 -16.90 -34.22
N ILE A 2 6.46 -15.84 -33.58
CA ILE A 2 6.69 -15.82 -32.10
C ILE A 2 5.35 -15.70 -31.33
N PHE A 3 4.40 -14.91 -31.80
CA PHE A 3 3.08 -14.71 -31.20
C PHE A 3 2.20 -16.00 -31.26
N ASP A 4 2.34 -16.82 -32.24
CA ASP A 4 1.52 -18.07 -32.37
C ASP A 4 1.95 -19.14 -31.34
N LYS A 5 3.21 -19.11 -30.89
CA LYS A 5 3.68 -19.99 -29.81
C LYS A 5 3.18 -19.57 -28.44
N PHE A 6 2.87 -18.28 -28.24
CA PHE A 6 2.24 -17.78 -26.99
C PHE A 6 0.82 -18.30 -26.79
N LYS A 7 0.06 -18.54 -27.86
CA LYS A 7 -1.30 -19.11 -27.79
C LYS A 7 -1.35 -20.50 -27.15
N VAL A 8 -0.23 -21.24 -27.16
CA VAL A 8 -0.16 -22.58 -26.55
C VAL A 8 0.08 -22.50 -25.03
N PHE A 9 0.69 -21.41 -24.52
CA PHE A 9 0.99 -21.27 -23.11
C PHE A 9 -0.21 -20.78 -22.28
N ILE A 10 -1.10 -19.99 -22.86
CA ILE A 10 -2.30 -19.47 -22.17
C ILE A 10 -3.19 -20.60 -21.63
N PRO A 11 -3.53 -21.64 -22.41
CA PRO A 11 -4.30 -22.80 -21.90
C PRO A 11 -3.58 -23.57 -20.80
N ILE A 12 -2.25 -23.67 -20.87
CA ILE A 12 -1.45 -24.37 -19.85
C ILE A 12 -1.45 -23.59 -18.52
N ILE A 13 -1.33 -22.27 -18.57
CA ILE A 13 -1.41 -21.40 -17.39
C ILE A 13 -2.82 -21.47 -16.77
N LEU A 14 -3.86 -21.43 -17.58
CA LEU A 14 -5.26 -21.55 -17.12
C LEU A 14 -5.56 -22.94 -16.53
N ALA A 15 -5.04 -24.02 -17.13
CA ALA A 15 -5.17 -25.37 -16.58
C ALA A 15 -4.43 -25.53 -15.25
N ASN A 16 -3.27 -24.89 -15.09
CA ASN A 16 -2.50 -24.90 -13.85
C ASN A 16 -3.20 -24.10 -12.74
N LEU A 17 -3.82 -22.95 -13.05
CA LEU A 17 -4.64 -22.19 -12.10
C LEU A 17 -5.88 -22.97 -11.63
N PHE A 18 -6.46 -23.78 -12.52
CA PHE A 18 -7.60 -24.65 -12.17
C PHE A 18 -7.18 -25.82 -11.26
N LEU A 19 -6.04 -26.44 -11.53
CA LEU A 19 -5.47 -27.51 -10.70
C LEU A 19 -5.11 -27.01 -9.28
N PHE A 20 -4.71 -25.74 -9.12
CA PHE A 20 -4.34 -25.16 -7.83
C PHE A 20 -5.48 -25.21 -6.79
N TYR A 21 -6.73 -25.19 -7.24
CA TYR A 21 -7.91 -25.24 -6.37
C TYR A 21 -8.17 -26.61 -5.71
N PHE A 22 -7.51 -27.67 -6.21
CA PHE A 22 -7.73 -29.05 -5.76
C PHE A 22 -6.54 -29.69 -5.02
N LEU A 23 -5.44 -28.94 -4.80
CA LEU A 23 -4.20 -29.47 -4.25
C LEU A 23 -4.09 -29.27 -2.74
N ASP A 24 -3.61 -30.28 -2.04
CA ASP A 24 -3.24 -30.18 -0.61
C ASP A 24 -1.92 -29.43 -0.41
N THR A 25 -1.65 -28.93 0.81
CA THR A 25 -0.51 -28.02 1.11
C THR A 25 0.87 -28.56 0.71
N LYS A 26 1.07 -29.87 0.71
CA LYS A 26 2.33 -30.50 0.24
C LYS A 26 2.45 -30.49 -1.28
N GLU A 27 1.35 -30.65 -1.99
CA GLU A 27 1.27 -30.63 -3.45
C GLU A 27 1.44 -29.21 -3.99
N ILE A 28 1.01 -28.20 -3.24
CA ILE A 28 1.20 -26.78 -3.56
C ILE A 28 2.69 -26.42 -3.63
N ILE A 29 3.52 -26.92 -2.69
CA ILE A 29 4.98 -26.68 -2.68
C ILE A 29 5.62 -27.34 -3.90
N LEU A 30 5.19 -28.55 -4.26
CA LEU A 30 5.68 -29.29 -5.43
C LEU A 30 5.27 -28.56 -6.75
N PHE A 31 4.06 -28.00 -6.78
CA PHE A 31 3.54 -27.22 -7.89
C PHE A 31 4.35 -25.94 -8.12
N PHE A 32 4.64 -25.16 -7.05
CA PHE A 32 5.50 -23.98 -7.15
C PHE A 32 6.93 -24.33 -7.60
N PHE A 33 7.47 -25.46 -7.14
CA PHE A 33 8.78 -25.93 -7.60
C PHE A 33 8.77 -26.25 -9.09
N PHE A 34 7.68 -26.83 -9.60
CA PHE A 34 7.50 -27.15 -11.02
C PHE A 34 7.31 -25.88 -11.88
N GLU A 35 6.57 -24.88 -11.39
CA GLU A 35 6.40 -23.58 -12.03
C GLU A 35 7.73 -22.83 -12.12
N ILE A 36 8.53 -22.81 -11.05
CA ILE A 36 9.87 -22.22 -11.07
C ILE A 36 10.76 -22.93 -12.09
N LEU A 37 10.69 -24.25 -12.18
CA LEU A 37 11.45 -25.06 -13.15
C LEU A 37 11.02 -24.77 -14.60
N LEU A 38 9.73 -24.56 -14.84
CA LEU A 38 9.17 -24.12 -16.12
C LEU A 38 9.65 -22.73 -16.52
N ILE A 39 9.64 -21.78 -15.58
CA ILE A 39 10.14 -20.42 -15.79
C ILE A 39 11.64 -20.44 -16.08
N LEU A 40 12.43 -21.20 -15.32
CA LEU A 40 13.86 -21.36 -15.56
C LEU A 40 14.15 -22.04 -16.92
N SER A 41 13.37 -23.05 -17.29
CA SER A 41 13.44 -23.70 -18.60
C SER A 41 13.10 -22.74 -19.74
N PHE A 42 12.08 -21.87 -19.55
CA PHE A 42 11.70 -20.85 -20.51
C PHE A 42 12.78 -19.77 -20.66
N ILE A 43 13.36 -19.31 -19.55
CA ILE A 43 14.51 -18.39 -19.56
C ILE A 43 15.72 -19.02 -20.25
N TYR A 44 16.00 -20.30 -19.98
CA TYR A 44 17.06 -21.04 -20.65
C TYR A 44 16.80 -21.20 -22.16
N PHE A 45 15.54 -21.47 -22.54
CA PHE A 45 15.11 -21.57 -23.93
C PHE A 45 15.25 -20.24 -24.67
N ILE A 46 14.86 -19.12 -24.04
CA ILE A 46 15.07 -17.77 -24.58
C ILE A 46 16.57 -17.50 -24.72
N LYS A 47 17.38 -17.72 -23.68
CA LYS A 47 18.84 -17.56 -23.77
C LYS A 47 19.47 -18.39 -24.87
N LYS A 48 19.04 -19.64 -25.02
CA LYS A 48 19.56 -20.55 -26.07
C LYS A 48 19.16 -20.10 -27.48
N ASN A 49 17.90 -19.67 -27.67
CA ASN A 49 17.44 -19.19 -28.96
C ASN A 49 18.04 -17.86 -29.36
N VAL A 50 18.19 -16.93 -28.41
CA VAL A 50 18.90 -15.66 -28.62
C VAL A 50 20.37 -15.92 -28.95
N LYS A 51 21.05 -16.83 -28.25
CA LYS A 51 22.43 -17.23 -28.53
C LYS A 51 22.59 -17.89 -29.90
N THR A 52 21.56 -18.64 -30.33
CA THR A 52 21.54 -19.32 -31.67
C THR A 52 21.23 -18.32 -32.78
N LEU A 53 20.38 -17.32 -32.53
CA LEU A 53 20.13 -16.22 -33.46
C LEU A 53 21.37 -15.35 -33.62
N ILE A 54 22.08 -15.03 -32.51
CA ILE A 54 23.35 -14.27 -32.53
C ILE A 54 24.43 -15.05 -33.29
N LYS A 55 24.51 -16.41 -33.16
CA LYS A 55 25.45 -17.25 -33.89
C LYS A 55 25.15 -17.39 -35.38
N LYS A 56 23.92 -17.11 -35.84
CA LYS A 56 23.49 -17.18 -37.24
C LYS A 56 23.62 -15.84 -37.97
N LEU A 57 24.04 -14.76 -37.30
CA LEU A 57 24.34 -13.49 -37.93
C LEU A 57 25.70 -13.63 -38.66
N PRO A 58 25.79 -13.29 -39.93
CA PRO A 58 27.03 -13.45 -40.70
C PRO A 58 28.10 -12.50 -40.24
N ASP A 59 29.30 -13.02 -40.03
CA ASP A 59 30.54 -12.31 -39.77
C ASP A 59 30.90 -11.39 -40.96
N LYS A 60 30.43 -10.15 -40.99
CA LYS A 60 30.98 -9.13 -41.89
C LYS A 60 30.71 -7.71 -41.37
N LYS A 61 31.67 -6.86 -41.51
CA LYS A 61 31.73 -5.41 -41.13
C LYS A 61 30.52 -4.58 -41.61
N GLU A 62 29.78 -5.00 -42.63
CA GLU A 62 28.59 -4.30 -43.16
C GLU A 62 27.31 -4.52 -42.30
N ASN A 63 27.30 -5.47 -41.37
CA ASN A 63 26.13 -5.77 -40.54
C ASN A 63 26.16 -5.10 -39.15
N LYS A 64 27.24 -4.38 -38.80
CA LYS A 64 27.32 -3.69 -37.49
C LYS A 64 26.25 -2.60 -37.37
N ASP A 65 26.07 -1.83 -38.43
CA ASP A 65 25.13 -0.69 -38.45
C ASP A 65 23.66 -1.18 -38.43
N LEU A 66 23.36 -2.26 -39.16
CA LEU A 66 22.00 -2.83 -39.19
C LEU A 66 21.62 -3.47 -37.83
N THR A 67 22.59 -4.12 -37.19
CA THR A 67 22.36 -4.75 -35.88
C THR A 67 22.17 -3.68 -34.81
N LEU A 68 22.97 -2.61 -34.84
CA LEU A 68 22.86 -1.48 -33.92
C LEU A 68 21.50 -0.78 -34.07
N SER A 69 21.06 -0.52 -35.32
CA SER A 69 19.78 0.15 -35.58
C SER A 69 18.56 -0.68 -35.11
N ILE A 70 18.64 -2.01 -35.16
CA ILE A 70 17.60 -2.90 -34.62
C ILE A 70 17.58 -2.81 -33.09
N TYR A 71 18.74 -2.80 -32.43
CA TYR A 71 18.82 -2.61 -30.98
C TYR A 71 18.30 -1.23 -30.57
N GLU A 72 18.71 -0.17 -31.27
CA GLU A 72 18.24 1.20 -31.03
C GLU A 72 16.72 1.29 -31.14
N SER A 73 16.13 0.77 -32.20
CA SER A 73 14.67 0.77 -32.38
C SER A 73 13.90 -0.04 -31.32
N PHE A 74 14.57 -1.03 -30.70
CA PHE A 74 14.00 -1.80 -29.60
C PHE A 74 14.10 -1.07 -28.28
N ILE A 75 15.29 -0.51 -27.94
CA ILE A 75 15.49 0.19 -26.67
C ILE A 75 14.72 1.51 -26.60
N ASP A 76 14.43 2.15 -27.75
CA ASP A 76 13.62 3.36 -27.84
C ASP A 76 12.14 3.16 -27.42
N LYS A 77 11.67 1.89 -27.45
CA LYS A 77 10.32 1.56 -26.97
C LYS A 77 10.22 1.26 -25.48
N LEU A 78 11.34 1.30 -24.79
CA LEU A 78 11.40 1.06 -23.36
C LEU A 78 11.31 2.38 -22.59
N ASP A 79 10.51 2.39 -21.52
CA ASP A 79 10.24 3.56 -20.70
C ASP A 79 11.39 3.90 -19.73
N ASN A 80 12.43 3.06 -19.67
CA ASN A 80 13.59 3.27 -18.83
C ASN A 80 14.74 3.93 -19.60
N PRO A 81 15.53 4.83 -19.00
CA PRO A 81 16.79 5.29 -19.57
C PRO A 81 17.75 4.13 -19.78
N ILE A 82 18.26 4.00 -21.01
CA ILE A 82 19.20 2.95 -21.40
C ILE A 82 20.38 3.59 -22.13
N PHE A 83 21.58 3.20 -21.69
CA PHE A 83 22.85 3.60 -22.32
C PHE A 83 23.58 2.35 -22.80
N ILE A 84 24.04 2.37 -24.04
CA ILE A 84 25.00 1.40 -24.57
C ILE A 84 26.36 2.07 -24.50
N ILE A 85 27.27 1.48 -23.75
CA ILE A 85 28.62 2.04 -23.53
C ILE A 85 29.71 1.06 -23.97
N GLY A 86 30.82 1.59 -24.42
CA GLY A 86 32.01 0.80 -24.71
C GLY A 86 32.65 0.25 -23.42
N LYS A 87 33.67 -0.61 -23.59
CA LYS A 87 34.48 -1.10 -22.45
C LYS A 87 35.37 0.02 -21.84
N ASP A 88 35.52 1.11 -22.54
CA ASP A 88 36.15 2.37 -22.08
C ASP A 88 35.16 3.29 -21.36
N PHE A 89 33.91 2.82 -21.12
CA PHE A 89 32.81 3.56 -20.48
C PHE A 89 32.33 4.81 -21.25
N LYS A 90 32.67 4.90 -22.52
CA LYS A 90 32.13 5.94 -23.40
C LYS A 90 30.80 5.50 -23.97
N ILE A 91 29.88 6.43 -24.09
CA ILE A 91 28.54 6.20 -24.64
C ILE A 91 28.68 5.98 -26.16
N ILE A 92 28.18 4.84 -26.62
CA ILE A 92 28.06 4.48 -28.03
C ILE A 92 26.68 4.90 -28.54
N SER A 93 25.64 4.62 -27.78
CA SER A 93 24.26 4.95 -28.12
C SER A 93 23.42 5.07 -26.83
N GLN A 94 22.28 5.76 -26.92
CA GLN A 94 21.33 5.92 -25.84
C GLN A 94 19.91 6.00 -26.39
N ASN A 95 18.92 5.53 -25.64
CA ASN A 95 17.54 5.58 -26.09
C ASN A 95 16.89 6.96 -25.89
N LEU A 96 15.74 7.18 -26.53
CA LEU A 96 14.98 8.43 -26.43
C LEU A 96 14.69 8.83 -24.98
N LYS A 97 14.38 7.86 -24.11
CA LYS A 97 14.09 8.13 -22.70
C LYS A 97 15.28 8.67 -21.92
N SER A 98 16.49 8.19 -22.21
CA SER A 98 17.71 8.75 -21.62
C SER A 98 18.00 10.16 -22.11
N GLN A 99 17.71 10.47 -23.38
CA GLN A 99 17.88 11.82 -23.95
C GLN A 99 16.89 12.83 -23.33
N GLU A 100 15.65 12.41 -23.06
CA GLU A 100 14.64 13.24 -22.38
C GLU A 100 15.02 13.59 -20.93
N ILE A 101 15.62 12.64 -20.20
CA ILE A 101 15.90 12.80 -18.76
C ILE A 101 17.25 13.44 -18.50
N TYR A 102 18.22 13.17 -19.39
CA TYR A 102 19.60 13.64 -19.28
C TYR A 102 19.95 14.52 -20.50
N GLU A 103 19.61 15.80 -20.41
CA GLU A 103 19.71 16.76 -21.51
C GLU A 103 21.15 17.09 -21.96
N ASP A 104 22.15 16.83 -21.12
CA ASP A 104 23.55 17.19 -21.39
C ASP A 104 24.24 16.19 -22.35
N GLN A 105 24.13 16.45 -23.64
CA GLN A 105 24.77 15.66 -24.72
C GLN A 105 26.19 16.09 -25.06
N SER A 106 26.78 16.98 -24.29
CA SER A 106 28.09 17.59 -24.62
C SER A 106 29.27 16.63 -24.39
N SER A 107 29.08 15.50 -23.72
CA SER A 107 30.11 14.52 -23.40
C SER A 107 29.69 13.10 -23.72
N ASN A 108 30.63 12.30 -24.20
CA ASN A 108 30.41 10.87 -24.42
C ASN A 108 30.71 10.01 -23.17
N ASP A 109 31.02 10.61 -22.02
CA ASP A 109 31.27 9.88 -20.78
C ASP A 109 30.01 9.85 -19.90
N ILE A 110 29.57 8.67 -19.52
CA ILE A 110 28.36 8.50 -18.72
C ILE A 110 28.45 9.17 -17.34
N SER A 111 29.65 9.26 -16.76
CA SER A 111 29.87 9.93 -15.47
C SER A 111 29.74 11.46 -15.55
N THR A 112 29.84 12.03 -16.74
CA THR A 112 29.60 13.47 -16.95
C THR A 112 28.12 13.78 -17.19
N ILE A 113 27.37 12.82 -17.70
CA ILE A 113 25.92 12.94 -17.91
C ILE A 113 25.18 12.71 -16.59
N ILE A 114 25.55 11.65 -15.86
CA ILE A 114 24.97 11.33 -14.54
C ILE A 114 25.98 11.77 -13.48
N ARG A 115 25.81 13.01 -13.01
CA ARG A 115 26.74 13.67 -12.05
C ARG A 115 26.35 13.40 -10.59
N ASP A 116 25.84 12.22 -10.31
CA ASP A 116 25.50 11.82 -8.94
C ASP A 116 26.69 11.06 -8.31
N TYR A 117 27.04 11.41 -7.08
CA TYR A 117 28.18 10.85 -6.39
C TYR A 117 28.04 9.35 -6.18
N ASP A 118 26.88 8.91 -5.72
CA ASP A 118 26.61 7.49 -5.42
C ASP A 118 26.64 6.66 -6.72
N PHE A 119 26.11 7.19 -7.82
CA PHE A 119 26.17 6.54 -9.12
C PHE A 119 27.63 6.38 -9.60
N ILE A 120 28.42 7.45 -9.53
CA ILE A 120 29.82 7.45 -9.99
C ILE A 120 30.66 6.49 -9.14
N GLN A 121 30.51 6.51 -7.82
CA GLN A 121 31.22 5.61 -6.91
C GLN A 121 30.95 4.15 -7.24
N ASN A 122 29.67 3.76 -7.36
CA ASN A 122 29.29 2.40 -7.72
C ASN A 122 29.78 1.98 -9.11
N LEU A 123 29.75 2.90 -10.07
CA LEU A 123 30.29 2.65 -11.40
C LEU A 123 31.81 2.41 -11.37
N ASP A 124 32.55 3.17 -10.56
CA ASP A 124 33.99 3.02 -10.39
C ASP A 124 34.38 1.72 -9.65
N GLU A 125 33.56 1.28 -8.70
CA GLU A 125 33.72 -0.04 -8.09
C GLU A 125 33.46 -1.16 -9.10
N TYR A 126 32.43 -1.05 -9.93
CA TYR A 126 32.21 -1.99 -11.02
C TYR A 126 33.37 -2.04 -12.00
N LYS A 127 33.97 -0.87 -12.36
CA LYS A 127 35.15 -0.80 -13.22
C LYS A 127 36.34 -1.58 -12.66
N LYS A 128 36.53 -1.59 -11.33
CA LYS A 128 37.68 -2.24 -10.65
C LYS A 128 37.48 -3.75 -10.51
N ASN A 129 36.30 -4.17 -10.08
CA ASN A 129 36.11 -5.54 -9.57
C ASN A 129 35.23 -6.41 -10.48
N ASN A 130 34.36 -5.83 -11.34
CA ASN A 130 33.35 -6.57 -12.13
C ASN A 130 32.42 -7.49 -11.27
N GLU A 131 32.35 -7.28 -9.94
CA GLU A 131 31.74 -8.23 -9.01
C GLU A 131 30.22 -8.08 -8.93
N PHE A 132 29.70 -6.90 -9.18
CA PHE A 132 28.26 -6.68 -9.09
C PHE A 132 27.77 -5.92 -10.34
N ASN A 133 26.68 -6.42 -10.87
CA ASN A 133 26.04 -5.87 -12.07
C ASN A 133 24.75 -5.08 -11.78
N ARG A 134 24.47 -4.83 -10.49
CA ARG A 134 23.29 -4.08 -10.04
C ARG A 134 23.59 -3.30 -8.78
N PHE A 135 23.18 -2.03 -8.75
CA PHE A 135 23.27 -1.17 -7.57
C PHE A 135 22.14 -0.14 -7.52
N THR A 136 21.86 0.37 -6.32
CA THR A 136 20.90 1.45 -6.10
C THR A 136 21.62 2.73 -5.71
N TRP A 137 21.08 3.86 -6.15
CA TRP A 137 21.59 5.18 -5.81
C TRP A 137 20.43 6.17 -5.68
N SER A 138 20.65 7.31 -5.03
CA SER A 138 19.61 8.27 -4.75
C SER A 138 20.02 9.69 -5.14
N LYS A 139 19.12 10.41 -5.79
CA LYS A 139 19.23 11.83 -6.07
C LYS A 139 18.32 12.60 -5.13
N ASN A 140 18.86 13.58 -4.40
CA ASN A 140 18.10 14.27 -3.34
C ASN A 140 17.53 15.64 -3.75
N LEU A 141 17.85 16.18 -4.92
CA LEU A 141 17.40 17.49 -5.37
C LEU A 141 16.88 17.45 -6.81
N PRO A 142 15.77 18.16 -7.15
CA PRO A 142 14.89 18.91 -6.24
C PRO A 142 14.03 18.01 -5.34
N ASP A 143 13.70 16.79 -5.80
CA ASP A 143 12.94 15.79 -5.06
C ASP A 143 13.78 14.52 -4.89
N ARG A 144 13.60 13.84 -3.74
CA ARG A 144 14.26 12.55 -3.48
C ARG A 144 13.77 11.51 -4.48
N LYS A 145 14.69 11.02 -5.32
CA LYS A 145 14.45 9.89 -6.24
C LYS A 145 15.44 8.77 -5.98
N ILE A 146 14.99 7.55 -6.10
CA ILE A 146 15.78 6.34 -5.89
C ILE A 146 15.79 5.56 -7.20
N PHE A 147 16.98 5.26 -7.68
CA PHE A 147 17.19 4.55 -8.94
C PHE A 147 17.86 3.20 -8.68
N ASN A 148 17.46 2.21 -9.44
CA ASN A 148 18.19 0.95 -9.59
C ASN A 148 18.90 0.96 -10.94
N THR A 149 20.20 0.72 -10.93
CA THR A 149 21.00 0.57 -12.14
C THR A 149 21.40 -0.87 -12.31
N GLU A 150 21.18 -1.40 -13.50
CA GLU A 150 21.60 -2.75 -13.90
C GLU A 150 22.58 -2.64 -15.07
N ILE A 151 23.73 -3.33 -14.96
CA ILE A 151 24.78 -3.36 -15.98
C ILE A 151 24.78 -4.76 -16.60
N LEU A 152 24.45 -4.83 -17.89
CA LEU A 152 24.52 -6.07 -18.65
C LEU A 152 25.82 -6.07 -19.45
N ASN A 153 26.68 -7.07 -19.20
CA ASN A 153 27.99 -7.18 -19.80
C ASN A 153 27.96 -8.09 -21.04
N PHE A 154 28.27 -7.49 -22.19
CA PHE A 154 28.46 -8.21 -23.45
C PHE A 154 29.95 -8.22 -23.84
N SER A 155 30.34 -9.01 -24.82
CA SER A 155 31.73 -9.16 -25.23
C SER A 155 32.40 -7.83 -25.61
N GLU A 156 31.71 -6.95 -26.33
CA GLU A 156 32.25 -5.71 -26.87
C GLU A 156 31.70 -4.43 -26.23
N PHE A 157 30.55 -4.49 -25.53
CA PHE A 157 29.88 -3.34 -24.95
C PHE A 157 29.17 -3.72 -23.65
N LEU A 158 28.74 -2.70 -22.92
CA LEU A 158 27.91 -2.82 -21.73
C LEU A 158 26.59 -2.10 -22.01
N ILE A 159 25.49 -2.63 -21.45
CA ILE A 159 24.21 -1.93 -21.44
C ILE A 159 23.92 -1.53 -20.00
N ILE A 160 23.68 -0.25 -19.78
CA ILE A 160 23.26 0.31 -18.49
C ILE A 160 21.77 0.63 -18.58
N ILE A 161 21.00 0.04 -17.69
CA ILE A 161 19.56 0.28 -17.57
C ILE A 161 19.30 0.95 -16.23
N ILE A 162 18.61 2.09 -16.25
CA ILE A 162 18.30 2.85 -15.04
C ILE A 162 16.79 2.83 -14.83
N THR A 163 16.36 2.32 -13.68
CA THR A 163 14.93 2.21 -13.33
C THR A 163 14.64 3.10 -12.14
N ASP A 164 13.66 3.99 -12.25
CA ASP A 164 13.15 4.75 -11.10
C ASP A 164 12.32 3.81 -10.21
N ILE A 165 12.85 3.50 -9.04
CA ILE A 165 12.21 2.64 -8.04
C ILE A 165 11.70 3.44 -6.84
N THR A 166 11.57 4.75 -6.97
CA THR A 166 11.18 5.65 -5.87
C THR A 166 9.86 5.23 -5.23
N ASN A 167 8.83 5.02 -6.05
CA ASN A 167 7.52 4.59 -5.54
C ASN A 167 7.56 3.21 -4.87
N GLN A 168 8.32 2.27 -5.43
CA GLN A 168 8.50 0.95 -4.84
C GLN A 168 9.18 1.07 -3.48
N LYS A 169 10.26 1.83 -3.37
CA LYS A 169 10.97 2.02 -2.10
C LYS A 169 10.15 2.76 -1.07
N LEU A 170 9.37 3.77 -1.46
CA LEU A 170 8.43 4.44 -0.56
C LEU A 170 7.34 3.50 -0.03
N ILE A 171 6.87 2.56 -0.85
CA ILE A 171 5.91 1.54 -0.42
C ILE A 171 6.57 0.57 0.56
N GLU A 172 7.79 0.08 0.27
CA GLU A 172 8.56 -0.81 1.15
C GLU A 172 8.86 -0.14 2.50
N GLU A 173 9.32 1.11 2.50
CA GLU A 173 9.56 1.92 3.72
C GLU A 173 8.27 2.06 4.55
N LYS A 174 7.15 2.40 3.92
CA LYS A 174 5.84 2.50 4.60
C LYS A 174 5.37 1.15 5.17
N GLN A 175 5.65 0.05 4.49
CA GLN A 175 5.32 -1.29 4.99
C GLN A 175 6.17 -1.65 6.20
N THR A 176 7.47 -1.34 6.19
CA THR A 176 8.37 -1.59 7.32
C THR A 176 7.94 -0.79 8.55
N ILE A 177 7.70 0.52 8.40
CA ILE A 177 7.18 1.36 9.48
C ILE A 177 5.87 0.78 10.03
N TYR A 178 4.97 0.31 9.16
CA TYR A 178 3.72 -0.30 9.58
C TYR A 178 3.91 -1.55 10.43
N LEU A 179 4.84 -2.43 10.06
CA LEU A 179 5.14 -3.65 10.83
C LEU A 179 5.76 -3.32 12.19
N ASP A 180 6.62 -2.32 12.24
CA ASP A 180 7.24 -1.85 13.50
C ASP A 180 6.17 -1.28 14.43
N ASP A 181 5.29 -0.41 13.93
CA ASP A 181 4.19 0.16 14.71
C ASP A 181 3.24 -0.92 15.24
N LEU A 182 2.86 -1.91 14.40
CA LEU A 182 2.06 -3.06 14.80
C LEU A 182 2.71 -3.87 15.92
N THR A 183 4.01 -4.10 15.80
CA THR A 183 4.78 -4.86 16.79
C THR A 183 4.75 -4.13 18.13
N HIS A 184 4.92 -2.81 18.14
CA HIS A 184 4.84 -1.99 19.34
C HIS A 184 3.45 -2.01 19.97
N GLU A 185 2.38 -1.84 19.17
CA GLU A 185 0.99 -1.84 19.64
C GLU A 185 0.52 -3.21 20.15
N LEU A 186 1.09 -4.31 19.65
CA LEU A 186 0.83 -5.66 20.17
C LEU A 186 1.64 -5.96 21.43
N LYS A 187 2.90 -5.51 21.50
CA LYS A 187 3.80 -5.81 22.61
C LYS A 187 3.28 -5.20 23.92
N THR A 188 2.75 -3.99 23.90
CA THR A 188 2.27 -3.28 25.08
C THR A 188 1.14 -4.03 25.82
N PRO A 189 0.00 -4.38 25.20
CA PRO A 189 -1.05 -5.15 25.89
C PRO A 189 -0.59 -6.56 26.26
N LEU A 190 0.28 -7.19 25.43
CA LEU A 190 0.82 -8.52 25.72
C LEU A 190 1.70 -8.50 26.99
N SER A 191 2.60 -7.51 27.13
CA SER A 191 3.43 -7.36 28.33
C SER A 191 2.58 -7.09 29.57
N THR A 192 1.47 -6.36 29.41
CA THR A 192 0.51 -6.13 30.50
C THR A 192 -0.14 -7.44 30.93
N ILE A 193 -0.59 -8.28 29.96
CA ILE A 193 -1.18 -9.59 30.23
C ILE A 193 -0.21 -10.47 30.98
N ILE A 194 1.05 -10.57 30.49
CA ILE A 194 2.10 -11.39 31.13
C ILE A 194 2.36 -10.90 32.57
N GLY A 195 2.55 -9.60 32.78
CA GLY A 195 2.81 -9.05 34.09
C GLY A 195 1.67 -9.33 35.11
N TYR A 196 0.40 -9.22 34.69
CA TYR A 196 -0.72 -9.56 35.56
C TYR A 196 -0.87 -11.06 35.78
N LEU A 197 -0.56 -11.92 34.80
CA LEU A 197 -0.52 -13.38 34.96
C LEU A 197 0.54 -13.80 35.98
N GLU A 198 1.72 -13.18 35.96
CA GLU A 198 2.79 -13.41 36.92
C GLU A 198 2.47 -12.87 38.34
N THR A 199 1.57 -11.87 38.40
CA THR A 199 1.14 -11.26 39.68
C THR A 199 0.02 -12.05 40.37
N ILE A 200 -0.77 -12.84 39.62
CA ILE A 200 -1.87 -13.63 40.21
C ILE A 200 -1.30 -14.62 41.22
N ASP A 201 -1.67 -14.44 42.49
CA ASP A 201 -1.28 -15.33 43.59
C ASP A 201 -2.42 -15.37 44.63
N PHE A 202 -3.06 -16.54 44.78
CA PHE A 202 -4.17 -16.73 45.72
C PHE A 202 -3.73 -16.84 47.18
N ASN A 203 -2.41 -16.91 47.45
CA ASN A 203 -1.89 -16.90 48.82
C ASN A 203 -1.60 -15.48 49.31
N ASN A 204 -1.14 -14.58 48.41
CA ASN A 204 -0.71 -13.22 48.75
C ASN A 204 -1.77 -12.14 48.45
N TYR A 205 -2.74 -12.45 47.57
CA TYR A 205 -3.80 -11.50 47.17
C TYR A 205 -5.20 -12.04 47.51
N THR A 206 -6.11 -11.13 47.82
CA THR A 206 -7.53 -11.48 48.03
C THR A 206 -8.18 -11.96 46.73
N ILE A 207 -9.29 -12.67 46.87
CA ILE A 207 -10.08 -13.14 45.71
C ILE A 207 -10.53 -11.95 44.86
N GLU A 208 -10.85 -10.80 45.47
CA GLU A 208 -11.28 -9.58 44.75
C GLU A 208 -10.14 -8.96 43.91
N GLU A 209 -8.93 -8.93 44.46
CA GLU A 209 -7.73 -8.42 43.74
C GLU A 209 -7.39 -9.33 42.55
N ASN A 210 -7.32 -10.63 42.75
CA ASN A 210 -7.10 -11.59 41.67
C ASN A 210 -8.19 -11.51 40.58
N LYS A 211 -9.45 -11.29 40.98
CA LYS A 211 -10.58 -11.06 40.06
C LYS A 211 -10.40 -9.78 39.24
N ASN A 212 -9.84 -8.72 39.82
CA ASN A 212 -9.53 -7.49 39.12
C ASN A 212 -8.37 -7.68 38.14
N PHE A 213 -7.32 -8.46 38.45
CA PHE A 213 -6.25 -8.82 37.55
C PHE A 213 -6.80 -9.58 36.32
N LEU A 214 -7.69 -10.56 36.54
CA LEU A 214 -8.36 -11.28 35.45
C LEU A 214 -9.21 -10.37 34.56
N LYS A 215 -9.90 -9.35 35.13
CA LYS A 215 -10.65 -8.38 34.33
C LYS A 215 -9.71 -7.55 33.43
N ILE A 216 -8.52 -7.16 33.93
CA ILE A 216 -7.53 -6.40 33.15
C ILE A 216 -6.99 -7.29 32.02
N ILE A 217 -6.62 -8.54 32.31
CA ILE A 217 -6.15 -9.51 31.32
C ILE A 217 -7.18 -9.68 30.21
N ASN A 218 -8.46 -9.91 30.59
CA ASN A 218 -9.53 -10.08 29.63
C ASN A 218 -9.72 -8.84 28.75
N SER A 219 -9.69 -7.65 29.35
CA SER A 219 -9.77 -6.38 28.60
C SER A 219 -8.62 -6.24 27.59
N LYS A 220 -7.39 -6.57 27.98
CA LYS A 220 -6.22 -6.50 27.10
C LYS A 220 -6.23 -7.55 25.99
N THR A 221 -6.80 -8.72 26.26
CA THR A 221 -7.02 -9.77 25.25
C THR A 221 -8.03 -9.30 24.20
N PHE A 222 -9.13 -8.66 24.61
CA PHE A 222 -10.08 -8.05 23.68
C PHE A 222 -9.47 -6.92 22.86
N GLU A 223 -8.56 -6.13 23.45
CA GLU A 223 -7.82 -5.07 22.77
C GLU A 223 -6.95 -5.64 21.63
N ILE A 224 -6.19 -6.72 21.89
CA ILE A 224 -5.40 -7.44 20.87
C ILE A 224 -6.30 -8.01 19.78
N LYS A 225 -7.41 -8.67 20.16
CA LYS A 225 -8.36 -9.21 19.18
C LYS A 225 -8.86 -8.12 18.23
N ASN A 226 -9.30 -6.98 18.78
CA ASN A 226 -9.80 -5.86 17.97
C ASN A 226 -8.72 -5.30 17.02
N LEU A 227 -7.47 -5.25 17.48
CA LEU A 227 -6.34 -4.81 16.64
C LEU A 227 -6.13 -5.77 15.47
N ILE A 228 -6.14 -7.09 15.73
CA ILE A 228 -6.03 -8.13 14.69
C ILE A 228 -7.19 -8.03 13.69
N ASP A 229 -8.42 -7.87 14.16
CA ASP A 229 -9.59 -7.73 13.30
C ASP A 229 -9.49 -6.49 12.39
N GLN A 230 -8.92 -5.38 12.89
CA GLN A 230 -8.65 -4.18 12.09
C GLN A 230 -7.57 -4.41 11.02
N ILE A 231 -6.51 -5.15 11.35
CA ILE A 231 -5.44 -5.51 10.40
C ILE A 231 -5.98 -6.39 9.27
N LEU A 232 -6.78 -7.40 9.62
CA LEU A 232 -7.41 -8.29 8.64
C LEU A 232 -8.32 -7.52 7.68
N LYS A 233 -9.15 -6.60 8.18
CA LYS A 233 -9.99 -5.72 7.35
C LYS A 233 -9.16 -4.88 6.38
N LEU A 234 -8.01 -4.34 6.80
CA LEU A 234 -7.10 -3.62 5.90
C LEU A 234 -6.52 -4.53 4.80
N SER A 235 -6.18 -5.77 5.14
CA SER A 235 -5.64 -6.74 4.19
C SER A 235 -6.69 -7.19 3.16
N GLU A 236 -7.90 -7.48 3.60
CA GLU A 236 -9.02 -7.92 2.74
C GLU A 236 -9.45 -6.86 1.72
N THR A 237 -9.32 -5.57 2.06
CA THR A 237 -9.63 -4.48 1.12
C THR A 237 -8.68 -4.42 -0.07
N ASN A 238 -7.52 -5.08 -0.02
CA ASN A 238 -6.54 -5.11 -1.12
C ASN A 238 -6.80 -6.22 -2.16
N ILE A 239 -7.70 -7.17 -1.90
CA ILE A 239 -8.02 -8.25 -2.83
C ILE A 239 -8.96 -7.72 -3.90
N ALA A 240 -8.40 -7.51 -5.10
CA ALA A 240 -9.14 -7.04 -6.27
C ALA A 240 -9.84 -8.24 -6.93
N ASN A 241 -11.07 -8.51 -6.58
CA ASN A 241 -12.06 -9.16 -7.46
C ASN A 241 -13.42 -9.10 -6.75
N LYS A 242 -14.11 -7.98 -6.91
CA LYS A 242 -15.46 -7.83 -6.34
C LYS A 242 -16.44 -7.73 -7.49
N GLU A 243 -17.43 -8.62 -7.51
CA GLU A 243 -18.67 -8.31 -8.21
C GLU A 243 -19.21 -7.02 -7.63
N ILE A 244 -19.29 -5.97 -8.45
CA ILE A 244 -19.83 -4.66 -8.08
C ILE A 244 -21.36 -4.83 -7.95
N LEU A 245 -21.80 -5.31 -6.80
CA LEU A 245 -23.21 -5.32 -6.46
C LEU A 245 -23.61 -3.90 -6.03
N LYS A 246 -24.59 -3.33 -6.72
CA LYS A 246 -25.17 -2.06 -6.32
C LYS A 246 -25.86 -2.22 -4.97
N ILE A 247 -25.40 -1.49 -3.95
CA ILE A 247 -25.96 -1.55 -2.60
C ILE A 247 -26.86 -0.34 -2.31
N ASN A 248 -27.92 -0.58 -1.54
CA ASN A 248 -28.78 0.49 -1.05
C ASN A 248 -28.12 1.17 0.17
N ILE A 249 -27.74 2.43 -0.01
CA ILE A 249 -27.01 3.19 1.01
C ILE A 249 -27.86 3.38 2.28
N GLN A 250 -29.16 3.64 2.15
CA GLN A 250 -30.04 3.91 3.29
C GLN A 250 -30.18 2.68 4.19
N GLU A 251 -30.25 1.47 3.64
CA GLU A 251 -30.34 0.24 4.44
C GLU A 251 -29.12 0.04 5.31
N ILE A 252 -27.93 0.26 4.75
CA ILE A 252 -26.66 0.14 5.48
C ILE A 252 -26.55 1.22 6.57
N LEU A 253 -26.93 2.46 6.25
CA LEU A 253 -26.96 3.53 7.26
C LEU A 253 -27.92 3.19 8.39
N LYS A 254 -29.15 2.69 8.10
CA LYS A 254 -30.14 2.31 9.11
C LYS A 254 -29.64 1.19 10.02
N SER A 255 -29.03 0.12 9.46
CA SER A 255 -28.51 -1.02 10.25
C SER A 255 -27.36 -0.57 11.16
N THR A 256 -26.44 0.23 10.65
CA THR A 256 -25.30 0.75 11.42
C THR A 256 -25.77 1.71 12.52
N ILE A 257 -26.66 2.65 12.21
CA ILE A 257 -27.24 3.60 13.16
C ILE A 257 -27.95 2.87 14.32
N ALA A 258 -28.71 1.83 14.02
CA ALA A 258 -29.43 1.07 15.05
C ALA A 258 -28.51 0.49 16.14
N SER A 259 -27.28 0.11 15.77
CA SER A 259 -26.28 -0.39 16.73
C SER A 259 -25.70 0.72 17.62
N TYR A 260 -25.66 1.97 17.14
CA TYR A 260 -25.11 3.10 17.88
C TYR A 260 -26.12 3.89 18.72
N ASP A 261 -27.40 3.85 18.38
CA ASP A 261 -28.45 4.61 19.12
C ASP A 261 -28.44 4.30 20.61
N ASN A 262 -28.40 3.01 20.97
CA ASN A 262 -28.32 2.56 22.36
C ASN A 262 -26.99 2.97 23.05
N LEU A 263 -25.88 2.98 22.30
CA LEU A 263 -24.57 3.36 22.85
C LEU A 263 -24.52 4.85 23.15
N PHE A 264 -25.00 5.71 22.26
CA PHE A 264 -25.09 7.16 22.48
C PHE A 264 -26.03 7.48 23.63
N LYS A 265 -27.21 6.83 23.72
CA LYS A 265 -28.14 6.99 24.86
C LYS A 265 -27.51 6.62 26.18
N LYS A 266 -26.81 5.47 26.28
CA LYS A 266 -26.09 5.05 27.50
C LYS A 266 -24.98 6.01 27.88
N SER A 267 -24.32 6.63 26.91
CA SER A 267 -23.27 7.64 27.14
C SER A 267 -23.83 9.04 27.45
N GLY A 268 -25.14 9.22 27.38
CA GLY A 268 -25.82 10.50 27.59
C GLY A 268 -25.51 11.54 26.53
N ILE A 269 -25.27 11.09 25.28
CA ILE A 269 -25.00 11.93 24.12
C ILE A 269 -26.26 11.94 23.24
N SER A 270 -26.69 13.14 22.77
CA SER A 270 -27.81 13.25 21.85
C SER A 270 -27.37 12.85 20.45
N PHE A 271 -28.04 11.88 19.83
CA PHE A 271 -27.74 11.45 18.47
C PHE A 271 -28.86 11.89 17.51
N GLN A 272 -28.52 12.79 16.58
CA GLN A 272 -29.44 13.35 15.57
C GLN A 272 -29.17 12.70 14.22
N ILE A 273 -30.23 12.26 13.54
CA ILE A 273 -30.15 11.47 12.31
C ILE A 273 -31.01 12.13 11.25
N ASP A 274 -30.41 12.41 10.09
CA ASP A 274 -31.09 12.87 8.88
C ASP A 274 -30.48 12.17 7.65
N ILE A 275 -31.13 11.08 7.24
CA ILE A 275 -30.66 10.23 6.12
C ILE A 275 -31.69 10.16 4.99
N GLU A 276 -32.61 11.10 4.90
CA GLU A 276 -33.66 11.09 3.89
C GLU A 276 -33.10 11.19 2.46
N SER A 277 -32.03 11.99 2.28
CA SER A 277 -31.35 12.11 0.99
C SER A 277 -30.72 10.82 0.47
N ALA A 278 -30.52 9.81 1.33
CA ALA A 278 -29.99 8.49 0.94
C ALA A 278 -31.09 7.53 0.45
N ASN A 279 -32.37 7.93 0.50
CA ASN A 279 -33.45 7.06 0.10
C ASN A 279 -33.34 6.64 -1.37
N ASN A 280 -33.44 5.34 -1.64
CA ASN A 280 -33.31 4.73 -2.96
C ASN A 280 -32.01 5.09 -3.70
N LYS A 281 -30.95 5.46 -2.99
CA LYS A 281 -29.63 5.72 -3.57
C LYS A 281 -28.76 4.48 -3.49
N VAL A 282 -28.03 4.22 -4.58
CA VAL A 282 -27.13 3.07 -4.71
C VAL A 282 -25.72 3.53 -5.06
N THR A 283 -24.75 2.74 -4.64
CA THR A 283 -23.33 3.01 -4.89
C THR A 283 -22.60 1.71 -5.24
N SER A 284 -21.39 1.85 -5.78
CA SER A 284 -20.48 0.72 -6.08
C SER A 284 -19.64 0.25 -4.89
N PHE A 285 -19.80 0.87 -3.72
CA PHE A 285 -19.19 0.34 -2.48
C PHE A 285 -19.77 -1.03 -2.15
N THR A 286 -19.01 -1.88 -1.47
CA THR A 286 -19.60 -3.05 -0.83
C THR A 286 -20.27 -2.65 0.49
N SER A 287 -21.27 -3.44 0.94
CA SER A 287 -21.94 -3.20 2.24
C SER A 287 -20.91 -3.14 3.36
N MET A 288 -19.97 -4.07 3.38
CA MET A 288 -18.90 -4.15 4.37
C MET A 288 -17.99 -2.89 4.35
N GLU A 289 -17.60 -2.41 3.18
CA GLU A 289 -16.76 -1.20 3.06
C GLU A 289 -17.46 0.04 3.64
N LEU A 290 -18.71 0.24 3.29
CA LEU A 290 -19.49 1.38 3.79
C LEU A 290 -19.75 1.27 5.30
N GLU A 291 -20.11 0.08 5.80
CA GLU A 291 -20.26 -0.17 7.23
C GLU A 291 -18.98 0.11 8.01
N VAL A 292 -17.83 -0.33 7.52
CA VAL A 292 -16.53 -0.10 8.18
C VAL A 292 -16.22 1.40 8.24
N VAL A 293 -16.46 2.17 7.18
CA VAL A 293 -16.26 3.62 7.19
C VAL A 293 -17.15 4.29 8.21
N ILE A 294 -18.46 4.02 8.17
CA ILE A 294 -19.43 4.65 9.10
C ILE A 294 -19.14 4.27 10.55
N ASN A 295 -18.86 2.99 10.81
CA ASN A 295 -18.52 2.50 12.15
C ASN A 295 -17.30 3.19 12.73
N ASN A 296 -16.24 3.38 11.95
CA ASN A 296 -15.03 4.09 12.41
C ASN A 296 -15.33 5.56 12.77
N LEU A 297 -16.11 6.24 11.95
CA LEU A 297 -16.45 7.65 12.19
C LEU A 297 -17.40 7.81 13.38
N LEU A 298 -18.45 6.97 13.50
CA LEU A 298 -19.39 7.01 14.64
C LEU A 298 -18.73 6.58 15.96
N SER A 299 -17.84 5.59 15.92
CA SER A 299 -17.05 5.17 17.08
C SER A 299 -16.17 6.32 17.60
N ASN A 300 -15.52 7.06 16.70
CA ASN A 300 -14.75 8.23 17.07
C ASN A 300 -15.65 9.33 17.67
N ALA A 301 -16.78 9.62 17.06
CA ALA A 301 -17.74 10.61 17.57
C ALA A 301 -18.24 10.22 18.98
N LEU A 302 -18.58 8.94 19.21
CA LEU A 302 -18.99 8.43 20.52
C LEU A 302 -17.89 8.61 21.57
N LYS A 303 -16.65 8.33 21.21
CA LYS A 303 -15.49 8.32 22.07
C LYS A 303 -15.06 9.73 22.51
N TYR A 304 -15.13 10.69 21.61
CA TYR A 304 -14.57 12.02 21.83
C TYR A 304 -15.62 13.10 22.16
N THR A 305 -16.91 12.71 22.20
CA THR A 305 -17.98 13.64 22.58
C THR A 305 -18.34 13.48 24.07
N PRO A 306 -18.27 14.55 24.89
CA PRO A 306 -18.67 14.50 26.28
C PRO A 306 -20.19 14.29 26.45
N LYS A 307 -20.57 13.76 27.60
CA LYS A 307 -21.98 13.64 28.01
C LYS A 307 -22.71 14.99 27.93
N GLY A 308 -23.95 14.99 27.48
CA GLY A 308 -24.79 16.19 27.33
C GLY A 308 -24.58 16.94 26.02
N LYS A 309 -23.67 16.48 25.17
CA LYS A 309 -23.40 17.06 23.84
C LYS A 309 -24.11 16.27 22.73
N THR A 310 -23.99 16.75 21.48
CA THR A 310 -24.70 16.22 20.32
C THR A 310 -23.73 15.66 19.30
N VAL A 311 -24.08 14.52 18.70
CA VAL A 311 -23.52 13.97 17.48
C VAL A 311 -24.61 13.95 16.43
N SER A 312 -24.32 14.32 15.18
CA SER A 312 -25.27 14.24 14.07
C SER A 312 -24.69 13.48 12.89
N LEU A 313 -25.55 12.66 12.25
CA LEU A 313 -25.29 12.04 10.97
C LEU A 313 -26.31 12.57 9.98
N LYS A 314 -25.84 13.21 8.90
CA LYS A 314 -26.67 13.81 7.88
C LYS A 314 -26.25 13.37 6.49
N THR A 315 -27.23 13.25 5.60
CA THR A 315 -26.98 13.03 4.17
C THR A 315 -27.50 14.20 3.34
N LYS A 316 -26.82 14.53 2.24
CA LYS A 316 -27.21 15.61 1.35
C LYS A 316 -26.76 15.31 -0.09
N ILE A 317 -27.64 15.54 -1.08
CA ILE A 317 -27.25 15.49 -2.49
C ILE A 317 -26.41 16.73 -2.82
N THR A 318 -25.27 16.50 -3.46
CA THR A 318 -24.38 17.58 -3.92
C THR A 318 -24.82 18.10 -5.29
N SER A 319 -24.27 19.25 -5.70
CA SER A 319 -24.50 19.83 -7.05
C SER A 319 -24.00 18.90 -8.18
N LYS A 320 -23.07 17.96 -7.89
CA LYS A 320 -22.57 16.95 -8.83
C LYS A 320 -23.41 15.67 -8.84
N ASN A 321 -24.54 15.65 -8.17
CA ASN A 321 -25.41 14.49 -7.98
C ASN A 321 -24.77 13.32 -7.20
N ASP A 322 -23.74 13.60 -6.40
CA ASP A 322 -23.17 12.64 -5.43
C ASP A 322 -23.94 12.73 -4.11
N LEU A 323 -23.90 11.66 -3.30
CA LEU A 323 -24.44 11.67 -1.95
C LEU A 323 -23.33 12.03 -0.95
N SER A 324 -23.43 13.21 -0.32
CA SER A 324 -22.58 13.61 0.79
C SER A 324 -23.06 12.98 2.08
N ILE A 325 -22.19 12.28 2.80
CA ILE A 325 -22.40 11.78 4.17
C ILE A 325 -21.57 12.65 5.11
N ILE A 326 -22.22 13.20 6.13
CA ILE A 326 -21.63 14.16 7.08
C ILE A 326 -21.87 13.65 8.49
N ILE A 327 -20.80 13.40 9.23
CA ILE A 327 -20.83 13.08 10.66
C ILE A 327 -20.19 14.25 11.40
N GLN A 328 -20.97 14.88 12.27
CA GLN A 328 -20.54 16.03 13.06
C GLN A 328 -20.69 15.72 14.55
N ASP A 329 -19.66 15.98 15.31
CA ASP A 329 -19.64 15.88 16.77
C ASP A 329 -19.43 17.26 17.42
N GLN A 330 -19.87 17.39 18.66
CA GLN A 330 -19.58 18.50 19.56
C GLN A 330 -18.55 18.09 20.62
N GLY A 331 -17.54 17.35 20.17
CA GLY A 331 -16.48 16.79 21.02
C GLY A 331 -15.40 17.80 21.36
N ILE A 332 -14.28 17.25 21.84
CA ILE A 332 -13.10 18.07 22.24
C ILE A 332 -12.46 18.82 21.08
N GLY A 333 -12.76 18.46 19.82
CA GLY A 333 -12.14 19.02 18.64
C GLY A 333 -10.67 18.60 18.49
N ILE A 334 -10.06 19.05 17.41
CA ILE A 334 -8.72 18.64 16.97
C ILE A 334 -7.90 19.90 16.67
N PRO A 335 -6.66 20.00 17.14
CA PRO A 335 -5.76 21.11 16.81
C PRO A 335 -5.47 21.17 15.31
N GLN A 336 -5.44 22.37 14.74
CA GLN A 336 -5.24 22.58 13.30
C GLN A 336 -3.94 21.92 12.78
N LYS A 337 -2.86 21.95 13.57
CA LYS A 337 -1.57 21.34 13.23
C LYS A 337 -1.63 19.81 13.04
N ASP A 338 -2.63 19.15 13.63
CA ASP A 338 -2.75 17.70 13.66
C ASP A 338 -3.73 17.17 12.59
N LEU A 339 -4.52 18.06 11.95
CA LEU A 339 -5.55 17.65 10.97
C LEU A 339 -4.98 16.87 9.78
N SER A 340 -3.84 17.28 9.25
CA SER A 340 -3.19 16.61 8.10
C SER A 340 -2.68 15.21 8.44
N ARG A 341 -2.43 14.95 9.72
CA ARG A 341 -1.85 13.69 10.21
C ARG A 341 -2.89 12.68 10.70
N LEU A 342 -4.16 13.08 10.85
CA LEU A 342 -5.21 12.21 11.41
C LEU A 342 -5.45 10.91 10.64
N THR A 343 -5.11 10.89 9.36
CA THR A 343 -5.23 9.70 8.52
C THR A 343 -3.94 8.88 8.45
N GLU A 344 -2.86 9.34 9.13
CA GLU A 344 -1.66 8.54 9.33
C GLU A 344 -1.97 7.36 10.27
N ARG A 345 -1.29 6.23 10.04
CA ARG A 345 -1.47 5.03 10.86
C ARG A 345 -0.96 5.29 12.27
N PHE A 346 -1.68 4.79 13.28
CA PHE A 346 -1.34 4.92 14.71
C PHE A 346 -1.21 6.35 15.23
N PHE A 347 -1.48 7.37 14.40
CA PHE A 347 -1.43 8.76 14.84
C PHE A 347 -2.55 9.06 15.83
N ARG A 348 -2.21 9.76 16.90
CA ARG A 348 -3.12 10.23 17.97
C ARG A 348 -2.69 11.60 18.46
N VAL A 349 -3.66 12.51 18.61
CA VAL A 349 -3.41 13.90 19.04
C VAL A 349 -2.80 13.98 20.45
N ASP A 350 -3.20 13.09 21.38
CA ASP A 350 -2.70 13.03 22.76
C ASP A 350 -2.31 11.59 23.13
N GLN A 351 -1.01 11.34 23.33
CA GLN A 351 -0.52 10.06 23.85
C GLN A 351 -0.71 9.90 25.36
N SER A 352 -0.81 10.99 26.11
CA SER A 352 -0.84 10.98 27.59
C SER A 352 -2.22 10.70 28.22
N ARG A 353 -3.33 10.94 27.51
CA ARG A 353 -4.70 10.64 27.97
C ARG A 353 -5.18 9.23 27.65
N ASN A 354 -4.29 8.36 27.26
CA ASN A 354 -4.54 7.15 26.46
C ASN A 354 -5.05 5.94 27.24
N ASN A 355 -4.89 5.89 28.56
CA ASN A 355 -5.27 4.69 29.31
C ASN A 355 -6.79 4.53 29.58
N GLN A 356 -7.57 5.59 29.38
CA GLN A 356 -9.03 5.56 29.65
C GLN A 356 -9.91 5.45 28.41
N THR A 357 -9.42 5.87 27.20
CA THR A 357 -10.29 6.01 26.03
C THR A 357 -10.06 4.96 24.94
N GLY A 358 -9.14 4.02 25.07
CA GLY A 358 -8.88 2.90 24.13
C GLY A 358 -8.92 3.24 22.63
N GLY A 359 -8.08 2.66 21.82
CA GLY A 359 -8.10 2.81 20.35
C GLY A 359 -6.70 3.08 19.78
N HIS A 360 -6.34 2.32 18.74
CA HIS A 360 -4.97 2.21 18.21
C HIS A 360 -4.62 3.22 17.11
N GLY A 361 -5.48 4.24 16.84
CA GLY A 361 -5.23 5.19 15.75
C GLY A 361 -5.36 4.61 14.34
N LEU A 362 -5.98 3.42 14.19
CA LEU A 362 -6.18 2.77 12.88
C LEU A 362 -7.53 3.07 12.24
N GLY A 363 -8.55 3.41 13.04
CA GLY A 363 -9.92 3.53 12.55
C GLY A 363 -10.08 4.57 11.44
N LEU A 364 -9.50 5.76 11.61
CA LEU A 364 -9.59 6.82 10.60
C LEU A 364 -8.73 6.53 9.36
N THR A 365 -7.59 5.88 9.57
CA THR A 365 -6.74 5.39 8.47
C THR A 365 -7.45 4.35 7.62
N ILE A 366 -8.17 3.40 8.25
CA ILE A 366 -8.98 2.39 7.55
C ILE A 366 -10.10 3.05 6.75
N ALA A 367 -10.84 3.97 7.38
CA ALA A 367 -11.90 4.71 6.71
C ALA A 367 -11.36 5.49 5.49
N ASN A 368 -10.26 6.21 5.64
CA ASN A 368 -9.62 6.95 4.56
C ASN A 368 -9.09 6.05 3.45
N HIS A 369 -8.50 4.90 3.79
CA HIS A 369 -8.03 3.91 2.82
C HIS A 369 -9.17 3.37 1.95
N ILE A 370 -10.29 2.95 2.58
CA ILE A 370 -11.47 2.46 1.86
C ILE A 370 -12.06 3.53 0.96
N LEU A 371 -12.19 4.77 1.46
CA LEU A 371 -12.70 5.89 0.68
C LEU A 371 -11.81 6.19 -0.53
N SER A 372 -10.49 6.31 -0.32
CA SER A 372 -9.51 6.58 -1.38
C SER A 372 -9.49 5.50 -2.45
N LYS A 373 -9.56 4.22 -2.06
CA LYS A 373 -9.66 3.08 -2.99
C LYS A 373 -10.87 3.19 -3.92
N ASN A 374 -11.97 3.73 -3.41
CA ASN A 374 -13.21 3.93 -4.16
C ASN A 374 -13.29 5.35 -4.80
N GLY A 375 -12.17 6.08 -4.87
CA GLY A 375 -12.09 7.41 -5.49
C GLY A 375 -12.82 8.52 -4.72
N CYS A 376 -13.05 8.32 -3.42
CA CYS A 376 -13.65 9.30 -2.52
C CYS A 376 -12.57 9.92 -1.61
N VAL A 377 -12.80 11.18 -1.22
CA VAL A 377 -11.92 11.92 -0.32
C VAL A 377 -12.63 12.13 1.01
N LEU A 378 -11.92 11.87 2.12
CA LEU A 378 -12.38 12.21 3.46
C LEU A 378 -12.00 13.65 3.78
N GLU A 379 -12.98 14.54 3.83
CA GLU A 379 -12.83 15.91 4.25
C GLU A 379 -12.98 16.00 5.77
N ILE A 380 -12.02 16.62 6.45
CA ILE A 380 -12.02 16.75 7.91
C ILE A 380 -11.89 18.23 8.24
N SER A 381 -12.83 18.74 9.03
CA SER A 381 -12.74 20.07 9.62
C SER A 381 -13.02 20.01 11.12
N SER A 382 -12.22 20.71 11.91
CA SER A 382 -12.36 20.67 13.35
C SER A 382 -11.80 21.95 13.98
N GLU A 383 -12.39 22.31 15.13
CA GLU A 383 -11.91 23.40 15.96
C GLU A 383 -11.84 22.92 17.41
N LEU A 384 -10.69 23.14 18.05
CA LEU A 384 -10.46 22.72 19.43
C LEU A 384 -11.52 23.29 20.37
N GLY A 385 -12.18 22.45 21.14
CA GLY A 385 -13.26 22.81 22.08
C GLY A 385 -14.65 22.95 21.45
N LYS A 386 -14.77 22.89 20.10
CA LYS A 386 -16.08 23.01 19.41
C LYS A 386 -16.55 21.71 18.78
N GLY A 387 -15.61 20.78 18.44
CA GLY A 387 -15.91 19.49 17.83
C GLY A 387 -15.36 19.34 16.43
N SER A 388 -15.79 18.28 15.73
CA SER A 388 -15.26 17.91 14.42
C SER A 388 -16.37 17.57 13.42
N ILE A 389 -16.06 17.72 12.14
CA ILE A 389 -16.91 17.35 11.02
C ILE A 389 -16.09 16.44 10.11
N PHE A 390 -16.60 15.25 9.87
CA PHE A 390 -16.08 14.28 8.92
C PHE A 390 -17.08 14.16 7.78
N LYS A 391 -16.64 14.41 6.55
CA LYS A 391 -17.48 14.43 5.36
C LYS A 391 -16.82 13.66 4.23
N PHE A 392 -17.60 12.92 3.48
CA PHE A 392 -17.20 12.31 2.22
C PHE A 392 -18.37 12.19 1.26
N ASN A 393 -18.06 12.11 -0.05
CA ASN A 393 -19.05 12.07 -1.09
C ASN A 393 -19.01 10.72 -1.79
N LEU A 394 -20.16 10.03 -1.85
CA LEU A 394 -20.34 8.77 -2.56
C LEU A 394 -20.85 9.06 -3.97
N LYS A 395 -20.20 8.51 -4.97
CA LYS A 395 -20.72 8.47 -6.33
C LYS A 395 -21.96 7.58 -6.37
N LEU A 396 -23.04 8.10 -6.93
CA LEU A 396 -24.28 7.36 -7.15
C LEU A 396 -24.17 6.60 -8.48
N SER A 397 -24.68 5.35 -8.48
CA SER A 397 -24.62 4.41 -9.63
C SER A 397 -25.96 4.31 -10.33
#